data_f481ff57ec05db63e00d358593cb8b22
#
_entry.id   f481ff57ec05db63e00d358593cb8b22
#
_cell.length_a   1.000
_cell.length_b   1.000
_cell.length_c   1.000
_cell.angle_alpha   90.00
_cell.angle_beta   90.00
_cell.angle_gamma   90.00
#
_symmetry.space_group_name_H-M   'P 1'
#
loop_
_entity.id
_entity.type
_entity.pdbx_description
1 polymer ?
#
loop_
_entity_poly.entity_id
_entity_poly.type
_entity_poly.pdbx_seq_one_letter_code
_entity_poly.pdbx_strand_id
1 'polypeptide(L)'
;MKIEDVTAFPTSFPVTARAGARLGIGRAVKRDAVVVRVRTADGLEGWGEAHHARSPGTIGHLINSTLRELVVGRDAADVIGVWRAVYDAQLASHGLGAATAIALSGIDMALWDIRGKAVGWPLHRLLGGASRPVPAYAGGVALGWSPPAALLDEVRPLVEAGYRAVKLRIGEAPAPDLARIAAVRAEFPELDVLVDANTAYTVEDVRRVAPGLREHRVGWLEEPFPPHDHRSYAAAAQFVGVPLAAGENHYTRFEFHRLVEDGAVRVLQPDLSKSGGVTEVLRIAALASAWKLPVNPHTASTGLNMAATVHLLAAVENAGYYEADVSHDNLFRDELVSPPLPTQPDGTVLPPSGPGLGVQVDEDFLAAHPVIEGPGFVR
;
A
#
# COMPACT_ATOMS: atom_id res chain seq x y z
N MET A 1 0.75 19.79 22.30
CA MET A 1 1.41 18.46 22.12
C MET A 1 2.75 18.60 21.41
N LYS A 2 3.75 19.19 22.11
CA LYS A 2 5.06 19.43 21.51
C LYS A 2 5.77 18.11 21.21
N ILE A 3 6.22 17.90 19.98
CA ILE A 3 6.98 16.70 19.57
C ILE A 3 8.35 16.75 20.27
N GLU A 4 8.65 15.71 21.04
CA GLU A 4 9.90 15.54 21.76
C GLU A 4 10.89 14.65 21.02
N ASP A 5 10.37 13.60 20.38
CA ASP A 5 11.21 12.62 19.68
C ASP A 5 10.52 12.04 18.44
N VAL A 6 11.34 11.71 17.45
CA VAL A 6 10.95 10.93 16.26
C VAL A 6 12.00 9.86 16.05
N THR A 7 11.60 8.60 16.10
CA THR A 7 12.50 7.45 15.95
C THR A 7 11.98 6.50 14.88
N ALA A 8 12.80 6.16 13.91
CA ALA A 8 12.53 5.11 12.93
C ALA A 8 13.28 3.83 13.29
N PHE A 9 12.59 2.70 13.12
CA PHE A 9 13.08 1.34 13.33
C PHE A 9 13.06 0.59 12.00
N PRO A 10 14.15 0.63 11.21
CA PRO A 10 14.29 -0.25 10.06
C PRO A 10 14.32 -1.69 10.56
N THR A 11 13.45 -2.53 10.01
CA THR A 11 13.28 -3.91 10.46
C THR A 11 13.14 -4.86 9.29
N SER A 12 13.59 -6.11 9.44
CA SER A 12 13.57 -7.12 8.40
C SER A 12 13.41 -8.52 8.99
N PHE A 13 12.83 -9.43 8.19
CA PHE A 13 12.91 -10.87 8.45
C PHE A 13 13.09 -11.65 7.14
N PRO A 14 13.78 -12.81 7.17
CA PRO A 14 14.00 -13.62 5.98
C PRO A 14 12.71 -14.31 5.54
N VAL A 15 12.49 -14.40 4.23
CA VAL A 15 11.36 -15.13 3.66
C VAL A 15 11.78 -16.54 3.33
N THR A 16 11.00 -17.52 3.77
CA THR A 16 11.23 -18.93 3.44
C THR A 16 10.97 -19.18 1.95
N ALA A 17 11.57 -20.23 1.38
CA ALA A 17 11.36 -20.57 -0.03
C ALA A 17 9.87 -20.86 -0.35
N ARG A 18 9.09 -21.30 0.64
CA ARG A 18 7.65 -21.56 0.52
C ARG A 18 6.83 -20.27 0.46
N ALA A 19 7.25 -19.23 1.15
CA ALA A 19 6.53 -17.96 1.26
C ALA A 19 6.95 -16.93 0.18
N GLY A 20 7.97 -17.23 -0.64
CA GLY A 20 8.49 -16.32 -1.67
C GLY A 20 7.75 -16.44 -3.00
N ALA A 21 6.63 -15.76 -3.16
CA ALA A 21 5.95 -15.66 -4.46
C ALA A 21 6.88 -15.06 -5.53
N ARG A 22 6.79 -15.57 -6.78
CA ARG A 22 7.51 -15.02 -7.93
C ARG A 22 6.64 -13.97 -8.62
N LEU A 23 7.19 -12.78 -8.79
CA LEU A 23 6.51 -11.59 -9.31
C LEU A 23 7.33 -11.00 -10.47
N GLY A 24 6.78 -10.03 -11.19
CA GLY A 24 7.49 -9.26 -12.24
C GLY A 24 8.78 -8.59 -11.75
N ILE A 25 8.85 -8.28 -10.46
CA ILE A 25 10.03 -7.69 -9.80
C ILE A 25 11.03 -8.71 -9.23
N GLY A 26 10.77 -10.01 -9.37
CA GLY A 26 11.59 -11.10 -8.85
C GLY A 26 10.93 -11.88 -7.73
N ARG A 27 11.70 -12.71 -7.02
CA ARG A 27 11.28 -13.49 -5.87
C ARG A 27 11.76 -12.82 -4.57
N ALA A 28 10.86 -12.64 -3.61
CA ALA A 28 11.19 -12.11 -2.30
C ALA A 28 12.14 -13.07 -1.55
N VAL A 29 13.19 -12.53 -0.92
CA VAL A 29 14.13 -13.28 -0.06
C VAL A 29 14.13 -12.78 1.37
N LYS A 30 13.61 -11.59 1.58
CA LYS A 30 13.30 -11.02 2.89
C LYS A 30 12.13 -10.06 2.76
N ARG A 31 11.50 -9.75 3.88
CA ARG A 31 10.57 -8.63 3.98
C ARG A 31 11.21 -7.54 4.81
N ASP A 32 10.97 -6.31 4.39
CA ASP A 32 11.51 -5.11 5.02
C ASP A 32 10.36 -4.17 5.40
N ALA A 33 10.53 -3.41 6.49
CA ALA A 33 9.67 -2.30 6.86
C ALA A 33 10.48 -1.21 7.58
N VAL A 34 9.91 -0.01 7.69
CA VAL A 34 10.43 1.05 8.55
C VAL A 34 9.29 1.54 9.42
N VAL A 35 9.27 1.10 10.67
CA VAL A 35 8.29 1.54 11.66
C VAL A 35 8.74 2.87 12.24
N VAL A 36 7.82 3.81 12.42
CA VAL A 36 8.13 5.16 12.91
C VAL A 36 7.34 5.43 14.18
N ARG A 37 8.03 5.85 15.23
CA ARG A 37 7.44 6.32 16.48
C ARG A 37 7.63 7.82 16.62
N VAL A 38 6.57 8.53 16.98
CA VAL A 38 6.60 9.92 17.40
C VAL A 38 6.15 10.01 18.84
N ARG A 39 6.92 10.71 19.69
CA ARG A 39 6.57 10.98 21.08
C ARG A 39 6.43 12.47 21.33
N THR A 40 5.48 12.83 22.19
CA THR A 40 5.25 14.20 22.63
C THR A 40 5.70 14.40 24.07
N ALA A 41 6.02 15.63 24.42
CA ALA A 41 6.49 16.01 25.78
C ALA A 41 5.43 15.78 26.88
N ASP A 42 4.16 15.66 26.51
CA ASP A 42 3.05 15.32 27.40
C ASP A 42 2.72 13.82 27.44
N GLY A 43 3.62 12.97 26.88
CA GLY A 43 3.60 11.52 27.02
C GLY A 43 2.74 10.77 26.01
N LEU A 44 2.13 11.45 25.01
CA LEU A 44 1.46 10.76 23.93
C LEU A 44 2.47 10.14 22.96
N GLU A 45 2.14 8.95 22.46
CA GLU A 45 2.93 8.22 21.51
C GLU A 45 2.06 7.77 20.33
N GLY A 46 2.58 7.97 19.11
CA GLY A 46 1.95 7.50 17.88
C GLY A 46 2.90 6.71 17.02
N TRP A 47 2.33 5.79 16.26
CA TRP A 47 3.05 4.87 15.39
C TRP A 47 2.61 5.04 13.94
N GLY A 48 3.55 4.84 13.03
CA GLY A 48 3.32 4.86 11.60
C GLY A 48 4.29 3.96 10.84
N GLU A 49 4.07 3.85 9.55
CA GLU A 49 4.92 3.11 8.65
C GLU A 49 5.42 4.01 7.52
N ALA A 50 6.73 4.04 7.31
CA ALA A 50 7.36 4.46 6.08
C ALA A 50 7.74 3.22 5.26
N HIS A 51 7.39 3.17 3.98
CA HIS A 51 7.76 2.05 3.13
C HIS A 51 9.28 1.90 3.06
N HIS A 52 9.75 0.67 2.97
CA HIS A 52 11.18 0.35 3.01
C HIS A 52 11.99 0.83 1.78
N ALA A 53 11.35 1.23 0.68
CA ALA A 53 11.99 1.67 -0.59
C ALA A 53 13.11 0.73 -1.07
N ARG A 54 13.06 -0.57 -0.72
CA ARG A 54 14.12 -1.59 -0.93
C ARG A 54 15.45 -1.25 -0.26
N SER A 55 15.49 -0.25 0.61
CA SER A 55 16.66 0.19 1.37
C SER A 55 16.21 0.75 2.72
N PRO A 56 15.68 -0.11 3.63
CA PRO A 56 15.07 0.35 4.88
C PRO A 56 16.03 1.18 5.74
N GLY A 57 17.31 0.82 5.78
CA GLY A 57 18.34 1.59 6.50
C GLY A 57 18.46 3.04 6.01
N THR A 58 18.35 3.27 4.70
CA THR A 58 18.41 4.63 4.12
C THR A 58 17.21 5.47 4.55
N ILE A 59 16.00 4.92 4.48
CA ILE A 59 14.77 5.60 4.92
C ILE A 59 14.81 5.87 6.43
N GLY A 60 15.22 4.88 7.23
CA GLY A 60 15.38 5.04 8.67
C GLY A 60 16.41 6.10 9.03
N HIS A 61 17.55 6.15 8.34
CA HIS A 61 18.56 7.18 8.54
C HIS A 61 18.03 8.59 8.20
N LEU A 62 17.32 8.75 7.08
CA LEU A 62 16.72 10.03 6.71
C LEU A 62 15.74 10.53 7.78
N ILE A 63 14.92 9.64 8.34
CA ILE A 63 14.00 10.00 9.43
C ILE A 63 14.78 10.37 10.69
N ASN A 64 15.70 9.50 11.13
CA ASN A 64 16.42 9.65 12.40
C ASN A 64 17.42 10.82 12.43
N SER A 65 17.74 11.37 11.28
CA SER A 65 18.64 12.52 11.15
C SER A 65 17.89 13.77 10.66
N THR A 66 17.79 13.95 9.35
CA THR A 66 17.31 15.19 8.74
C THR A 66 15.86 15.52 9.09
N LEU A 67 14.92 14.53 8.96
CA LEU A 67 13.50 14.83 9.22
C LEU A 67 13.22 15.01 10.71
N ARG A 68 13.89 14.29 11.57
CA ARG A 68 13.80 14.47 13.03
C ARG A 68 14.10 15.91 13.43
N GLU A 69 15.19 16.48 12.92
CA GLU A 69 15.57 17.88 13.21
C GLU A 69 14.55 18.91 12.68
N LEU A 70 13.86 18.62 11.61
CA LEU A 70 12.80 19.49 11.05
C LEU A 70 11.48 19.39 11.83
N VAL A 71 11.23 18.29 12.55
CA VAL A 71 9.93 17.94 13.14
C VAL A 71 9.92 18.12 14.66
N VAL A 72 11.00 17.78 15.36
CA VAL A 72 11.12 17.96 16.83
C VAL A 72 10.90 19.43 17.21
N GLY A 73 10.14 19.63 18.29
CA GLY A 73 9.78 20.95 18.79
C GLY A 73 8.51 21.55 18.21
N ARG A 74 7.96 20.97 17.11
CA ARG A 74 6.67 21.38 16.54
C ARG A 74 5.50 20.82 17.33
N ASP A 75 4.30 21.32 17.05
CA ASP A 75 3.07 20.79 17.64
C ASP A 75 2.57 19.58 16.83
N ALA A 76 2.45 18.42 17.49
CA ALA A 76 1.91 17.20 16.89
C ALA A 76 0.43 17.35 16.46
N ALA A 77 -0.33 18.29 17.00
CA ALA A 77 -1.68 18.59 16.57
C ALA A 77 -1.73 19.28 15.20
N ASP A 78 -0.68 20.02 14.83
CA ASP A 78 -0.56 20.70 13.54
C ASP A 78 0.10 19.78 12.48
N VAL A 79 -0.57 18.66 12.16
CA VAL A 79 -0.08 17.71 11.15
C VAL A 79 0.20 18.39 9.82
N ILE A 80 -0.66 19.33 9.42
CA ILE A 80 -0.51 20.06 8.15
C ILE A 80 0.73 20.96 8.18
N GLY A 81 0.99 21.64 9.28
CA GLY A 81 2.18 22.46 9.45
C GLY A 81 3.47 21.65 9.48
N VAL A 82 3.47 20.48 10.12
CA VAL A 82 4.61 19.55 10.09
C VAL A 82 4.85 19.06 8.66
N TRP A 83 3.80 18.58 7.97
CA TRP A 83 3.88 18.15 6.58
C TRP A 83 4.45 19.26 5.68
N ARG A 84 3.94 20.48 5.84
CA ARG A 84 4.39 21.66 5.07
C ARG A 84 5.85 22.00 5.34
N ALA A 85 6.30 21.93 6.56
CA ALA A 85 7.69 22.22 6.92
C ALA A 85 8.68 21.26 6.27
N VAL A 86 8.35 19.95 6.25
CA VAL A 86 9.17 18.94 5.57
C VAL A 86 9.10 19.15 4.05
N TYR A 87 7.91 19.46 3.50
CA TYR A 87 7.74 19.75 2.09
C TYR A 87 8.64 20.92 1.64
N ASP A 88 8.56 22.05 2.34
CA ASP A 88 9.32 23.26 1.98
C ASP A 88 10.84 23.06 2.09
N ALA A 89 11.28 22.31 3.12
CA ALA A 89 12.70 22.06 3.35
C ALA A 89 13.32 20.99 2.44
N GLN A 90 12.53 20.05 1.93
CA GLN A 90 13.01 18.87 1.23
C GLN A 90 12.36 18.69 -0.16
N LEU A 91 11.06 18.48 -0.23
CA LEU A 91 10.37 18.10 -1.48
C LEU A 91 10.29 19.25 -2.48
N ALA A 92 10.09 20.48 -2.00
CA ALA A 92 9.98 21.68 -2.84
C ALA A 92 11.33 22.20 -3.37
N SER A 93 12.44 21.62 -2.95
CA SER A 93 13.79 22.13 -3.28
C SER A 93 14.75 20.97 -3.65
N HIS A 94 15.81 20.79 -2.88
CA HIS A 94 16.95 19.92 -3.21
C HIS A 94 16.93 18.56 -2.50
N GLY A 95 15.82 18.21 -1.84
CA GLY A 95 15.71 16.95 -1.09
C GLY A 95 15.62 15.72 -1.98
N LEU A 96 15.57 14.55 -1.32
CA LEU A 96 15.65 13.24 -1.95
C LEU A 96 14.33 12.78 -2.64
N GLY A 97 13.40 13.67 -2.97
CA GLY A 97 12.20 13.32 -3.73
C GLY A 97 11.39 12.18 -3.10
N ALA A 98 11.26 11.07 -3.82
CA ALA A 98 10.52 9.89 -3.37
C ALA A 98 10.92 9.39 -1.97
N ALA A 99 12.22 9.37 -1.64
CA ALA A 99 12.68 8.93 -0.32
C ALA A 99 12.15 9.84 0.80
N THR A 100 12.07 11.15 0.56
CA THR A 100 11.50 12.09 1.53
C THR A 100 9.98 11.91 1.65
N ALA A 101 9.25 11.70 0.55
CA ALA A 101 7.81 11.43 0.61
C ALA A 101 7.51 10.16 1.41
N ILE A 102 8.27 9.10 1.17
CA ILE A 102 8.20 7.83 1.91
C ILE A 102 8.49 8.05 3.41
N ALA A 103 9.60 8.71 3.73
CA ALA A 103 9.98 8.97 5.11
C ALA A 103 8.95 9.84 5.86
N LEU A 104 8.43 10.88 5.20
CA LEU A 104 7.37 11.73 5.73
C LEU A 104 6.08 10.96 5.97
N SER A 105 5.78 9.94 5.15
CA SER A 105 4.57 9.12 5.31
C SER A 105 4.46 8.49 6.69
N GLY A 106 5.56 7.92 7.20
CA GLY A 106 5.58 7.30 8.53
C GLY A 106 5.39 8.32 9.66
N ILE A 107 5.99 9.50 9.53
CA ILE A 107 5.83 10.59 10.52
C ILE A 107 4.39 11.09 10.49
N ASP A 108 3.82 11.35 9.32
CA ASP A 108 2.44 11.83 9.14
C ASP A 108 1.43 10.83 9.73
N MET A 109 1.59 9.54 9.44
CA MET A 109 0.73 8.47 9.99
C MET A 109 0.80 8.44 11.52
N ALA A 110 1.99 8.55 12.12
CA ALA A 110 2.18 8.59 13.56
C ALA A 110 1.54 9.84 14.19
N LEU A 111 1.57 10.98 13.54
CA LEU A 111 0.89 12.20 14.01
C LEU A 111 -0.63 12.07 13.99
N TRP A 112 -1.20 11.42 12.97
CA TRP A 112 -2.62 11.12 12.92
C TRP A 112 -3.04 10.13 14.02
N ASP A 113 -2.18 9.16 14.34
CA ASP A 113 -2.38 8.23 15.45
C ASP A 113 -2.40 8.99 16.80
N ILE A 114 -1.43 9.91 17.03
CA ILE A 114 -1.41 10.80 18.21
C ILE A 114 -2.70 11.60 18.31
N ARG A 115 -3.16 12.21 17.22
CA ARG A 115 -4.37 13.02 17.23
C ARG A 115 -5.61 12.21 17.64
N GLY A 116 -5.74 11.00 17.11
CA GLY A 116 -6.82 10.10 17.48
C GLY A 116 -6.77 9.71 18.95
N LYS A 117 -5.57 9.37 19.45
CA LYS A 117 -5.33 9.05 20.86
C LYS A 117 -5.62 10.23 21.78
N ALA A 118 -5.22 11.44 21.41
CA ALA A 118 -5.44 12.65 22.19
C ALA A 118 -6.92 12.98 22.42
N VAL A 119 -7.79 12.65 21.47
CA VAL A 119 -9.26 12.91 21.57
C VAL A 119 -10.08 11.66 21.85
N GLY A 120 -9.44 10.49 21.97
CA GLY A 120 -10.11 9.22 22.22
C GLY A 120 -10.93 8.71 21.02
N TRP A 121 -10.59 9.10 19.78
CA TRP A 121 -11.31 8.73 18.58
C TRP A 121 -10.49 7.86 17.63
N PRO A 122 -11.12 6.83 17.01
CA PRO A 122 -10.48 6.11 15.92
C PRO A 122 -10.26 7.03 14.70
N LEU A 123 -9.23 6.72 13.92
CA LEU A 123 -8.80 7.60 12.82
C LEU A 123 -9.92 7.86 11.80
N HIS A 124 -10.70 6.84 11.40
CA HIS A 124 -11.79 7.06 10.43
C HIS A 124 -12.80 8.14 10.91
N ARG A 125 -13.10 8.16 12.22
CA ARG A 125 -13.99 9.18 12.79
C ARG A 125 -13.35 10.57 12.79
N LEU A 126 -12.04 10.63 13.07
CA LEU A 126 -11.30 11.89 13.03
C LEU A 126 -11.24 12.47 11.59
N LEU A 127 -11.25 11.60 10.59
CA LEU A 127 -11.28 11.96 9.16
C LEU A 127 -12.70 12.29 8.64
N GLY A 128 -13.73 12.24 9.50
CA GLY A 128 -15.11 12.55 9.13
C GLY A 128 -15.92 11.36 8.63
N GLY A 129 -15.36 10.14 8.68
CA GLY A 129 -16.03 8.91 8.30
C GLY A 129 -16.79 8.24 9.46
N ALA A 130 -17.27 7.03 9.18
CA ALA A 130 -17.94 6.15 10.13
C ALA A 130 -17.38 4.73 10.04
N SER A 131 -17.58 3.93 11.09
CA SER A 131 -17.26 2.51 11.02
C SER A 131 -18.21 1.81 10.05
N ARG A 132 -17.74 1.65 8.81
CA ARG A 132 -18.45 0.95 7.73
C ARG A 132 -17.57 -0.15 7.16
N PRO A 133 -18.17 -1.27 6.69
CA PRO A 133 -17.44 -2.34 6.03
C PRO A 133 -16.77 -1.82 4.76
N VAL A 134 -15.51 -2.18 4.56
CA VAL A 134 -14.72 -1.86 3.36
C VAL A 134 -14.51 -3.16 2.59
N PRO A 135 -14.89 -3.26 1.31
CA PRO A 135 -14.65 -4.46 0.52
C PRO A 135 -13.15 -4.71 0.37
N ALA A 136 -12.74 -5.98 0.47
CA ALA A 136 -11.34 -6.37 0.37
C ALA A 136 -11.08 -7.32 -0.79
N TYR A 137 -9.90 -7.20 -1.39
CA TYR A 137 -9.38 -8.26 -2.26
C TYR A 137 -8.16 -8.93 -1.64
N ALA A 138 -7.97 -10.22 -1.93
CA ALA A 138 -6.77 -10.95 -1.53
C ALA A 138 -5.60 -10.56 -2.43
N GLY A 139 -4.55 -9.97 -1.86
CA GLY A 139 -3.39 -9.43 -2.55
C GLY A 139 -2.09 -9.62 -1.75
N GLY A 140 -1.21 -8.63 -1.78
CA GLY A 140 0.11 -8.70 -1.14
C GLY A 140 1.13 -9.49 -1.98
N VAL A 141 2.18 -10.02 -1.35
CA VAL A 141 3.21 -10.86 -2.01
C VAL A 141 2.72 -12.31 -2.06
N ALA A 142 1.62 -12.54 -2.80
CA ALA A 142 0.93 -13.82 -2.95
C ALA A 142 0.44 -14.00 -4.39
N LEU A 143 -0.15 -15.14 -4.70
CA LEU A 143 -0.77 -15.47 -6.00
C LEU A 143 0.18 -15.20 -7.17
N GLY A 144 1.44 -15.60 -7.00
CA GLY A 144 2.55 -15.38 -7.93
C GLY A 144 2.52 -16.26 -9.18
N TRP A 145 3.62 -16.22 -9.92
CA TRP A 145 3.77 -17.06 -11.12
C TRP A 145 3.92 -18.52 -10.72
N SER A 146 2.83 -19.26 -10.77
CA SER A 146 2.75 -20.69 -10.51
C SER A 146 1.93 -21.39 -11.61
N PRO A 147 2.07 -22.70 -11.80
CA PRO A 147 1.16 -23.43 -12.68
C PRO A 147 -0.30 -23.23 -12.28
N PRO A 148 -1.25 -23.20 -13.24
CA PRO A 148 -2.67 -22.95 -12.96
C PRO A 148 -3.25 -23.81 -11.81
N ALA A 149 -2.94 -25.09 -11.74
CA ALA A 149 -3.43 -25.98 -10.68
C ALA A 149 -2.94 -25.54 -9.29
N ALA A 150 -1.65 -25.21 -9.15
CA ALA A 150 -1.08 -24.71 -7.89
C ALA A 150 -1.69 -23.37 -7.49
N LEU A 151 -1.94 -22.46 -8.46
CA LEU A 151 -2.61 -21.20 -8.20
C LEU A 151 -4.06 -21.40 -7.70
N LEU A 152 -4.80 -22.37 -8.26
CA LEU A 152 -6.14 -22.71 -7.78
C LEU A 152 -6.12 -23.21 -6.34
N ASP A 153 -5.10 -23.99 -5.95
CA ASP A 153 -4.92 -24.45 -4.57
C ASP A 153 -4.64 -23.30 -3.60
N GLU A 154 -4.00 -22.19 -4.06
CA GLU A 154 -3.84 -20.97 -3.28
C GLU A 154 -5.13 -20.13 -3.21
N VAL A 155 -5.90 -20.05 -4.29
CA VAL A 155 -7.11 -19.21 -4.37
C VAL A 155 -8.30 -19.84 -3.60
N ARG A 156 -8.46 -21.16 -3.62
CA ARG A 156 -9.62 -21.86 -3.02
C ARG A 156 -9.82 -21.51 -1.53
N PRO A 157 -8.81 -21.62 -0.64
CA PRO A 157 -8.97 -21.26 0.77
C PRO A 157 -9.30 -19.79 0.97
N LEU A 158 -8.89 -18.88 0.07
CA LEU A 158 -9.23 -17.46 0.16
C LEU A 158 -10.72 -17.23 -0.14
N VAL A 159 -11.26 -17.90 -1.16
CA VAL A 159 -12.69 -17.85 -1.47
C VAL A 159 -13.53 -18.45 -0.33
N GLU A 160 -13.07 -19.55 0.25
CA GLU A 160 -13.70 -20.18 1.43
C GLU A 160 -13.66 -19.26 2.67
N ALA A 161 -12.59 -18.50 2.84
CA ALA A 161 -12.45 -17.49 3.90
C ALA A 161 -13.34 -16.25 3.70
N GLY A 162 -14.00 -16.13 2.54
CA GLY A 162 -14.95 -15.04 2.29
C GLY A 162 -14.52 -14.02 1.25
N TYR A 163 -13.29 -14.04 0.75
CA TYR A 163 -12.87 -13.11 -0.30
C TYR A 163 -13.73 -13.23 -1.56
N ARG A 164 -14.13 -12.08 -2.11
CA ARG A 164 -14.91 -11.96 -3.36
C ARG A 164 -14.09 -11.38 -4.50
N ALA A 165 -12.85 -10.99 -4.23
CA ALA A 165 -11.90 -10.48 -5.21
C ALA A 165 -10.49 -11.00 -4.89
N VAL A 166 -9.69 -11.26 -5.94
CA VAL A 166 -8.28 -11.67 -5.84
C VAL A 166 -7.44 -10.90 -6.85
N LYS A 167 -6.18 -10.60 -6.49
CA LYS A 167 -5.21 -9.97 -7.39
C LYS A 167 -4.13 -10.98 -7.77
N LEU A 168 -4.16 -11.44 -9.02
CA LEU A 168 -3.19 -12.38 -9.58
C LEU A 168 -1.95 -11.64 -10.08
N ARG A 169 -0.78 -12.22 -9.88
CA ARG A 169 0.45 -11.68 -10.45
C ARG A 169 0.65 -12.20 -11.86
N ILE A 170 0.84 -11.27 -12.79
CA ILE A 170 1.14 -11.50 -14.20
C ILE A 170 2.46 -10.82 -14.59
N GLY A 171 2.81 -10.77 -15.88
CA GLY A 171 4.07 -10.18 -16.33
C GLY A 171 5.18 -11.20 -16.57
N GLU A 172 4.87 -12.50 -16.51
CA GLU A 172 5.79 -13.54 -16.94
C GLU A 172 5.89 -13.60 -18.47
N ALA A 173 4.76 -13.83 -19.12
CA ALA A 173 4.55 -13.75 -20.56
C ALA A 173 3.04 -13.85 -20.88
N PRO A 174 2.58 -13.32 -22.03
CA PRO A 174 1.15 -13.31 -22.37
C PRO A 174 0.43 -14.66 -22.26
N ALA A 175 1.01 -15.73 -22.79
CA ALA A 175 0.31 -17.03 -22.82
C ALA A 175 0.16 -17.71 -21.43
N PRO A 176 1.21 -17.86 -20.60
CA PRO A 176 1.05 -18.43 -19.26
C PRO A 176 0.22 -17.51 -18.35
N ASP A 177 0.28 -16.19 -18.50
CA ASP A 177 -0.52 -15.25 -17.73
C ASP A 177 -2.02 -15.43 -18.02
N LEU A 178 -2.41 -15.53 -19.29
CA LEU A 178 -3.79 -15.79 -19.68
C LEU A 178 -4.27 -17.17 -19.24
N ALA A 179 -3.40 -18.19 -19.27
CA ALA A 179 -3.76 -19.54 -18.80
C ALA A 179 -4.12 -19.56 -17.30
N ARG A 180 -3.38 -18.79 -16.47
CA ARG A 180 -3.67 -18.62 -15.04
C ARG A 180 -5.00 -17.91 -14.81
N ILE A 181 -5.23 -16.79 -15.52
CA ILE A 181 -6.48 -16.02 -15.43
C ILE A 181 -7.68 -16.90 -15.85
N ALA A 182 -7.56 -17.63 -16.97
CA ALA A 182 -8.60 -18.51 -17.48
C ALA A 182 -8.96 -19.61 -16.48
N ALA A 183 -7.96 -20.25 -15.86
CA ALA A 183 -8.17 -21.29 -14.86
C ALA A 183 -8.94 -20.77 -13.64
N VAL A 184 -8.55 -19.61 -13.08
CA VAL A 184 -9.24 -19.01 -11.94
C VAL A 184 -10.66 -18.59 -12.32
N ARG A 185 -10.87 -18.00 -13.50
CA ARG A 185 -12.21 -17.63 -13.99
C ARG A 185 -13.12 -18.85 -14.20
N ALA A 186 -12.58 -19.96 -14.71
CA ALA A 186 -13.34 -21.18 -14.92
C ALA A 186 -13.79 -21.86 -13.62
N GLU A 187 -12.91 -21.89 -12.60
CA GLU A 187 -13.21 -22.47 -11.29
C GLU A 187 -14.14 -21.58 -10.46
N PHE A 188 -13.94 -20.25 -10.55
CA PHE A 188 -14.66 -19.23 -9.76
C PHE A 188 -15.33 -18.18 -10.68
N PRO A 189 -16.47 -18.49 -11.31
CA PRO A 189 -17.10 -17.60 -12.31
C PRO A 189 -17.51 -16.22 -11.78
N GLU A 190 -17.84 -16.12 -10.48
CA GLU A 190 -18.33 -14.89 -9.85
C GLU A 190 -17.24 -14.11 -9.08
N LEU A 191 -16.02 -14.63 -9.02
CA LEU A 191 -14.92 -13.98 -8.34
C LEU A 191 -14.43 -12.77 -9.14
N ASP A 192 -14.24 -11.63 -8.52
CA ASP A 192 -13.56 -10.49 -9.15
C ASP A 192 -12.07 -10.80 -9.30
N VAL A 193 -11.61 -10.88 -10.55
CA VAL A 193 -10.21 -11.14 -10.87
C VAL A 193 -9.54 -9.83 -11.26
N LEU A 194 -8.55 -9.42 -10.48
CA LEU A 194 -7.69 -8.27 -10.68
C LEU A 194 -6.31 -8.78 -11.06
N VAL A 195 -5.54 -8.02 -11.83
CA VAL A 195 -4.19 -8.46 -12.23
C VAL A 195 -3.16 -7.36 -12.07
N ASP A 196 -1.94 -7.75 -11.69
CA ASP A 196 -0.81 -6.86 -11.48
C ASP A 196 0.43 -7.41 -12.21
N ALA A 197 0.97 -6.62 -13.14
CA ALA A 197 2.13 -6.97 -13.93
C ALA A 197 3.46 -6.51 -13.28
N ASN A 198 3.42 -5.75 -12.20
CA ASN A 198 4.61 -5.22 -11.52
C ASN A 198 5.66 -4.66 -12.50
N THR A 199 5.23 -3.82 -13.43
CA THR A 199 6.02 -3.11 -14.44
C THR A 199 6.73 -3.99 -15.48
N ALA A 200 6.36 -5.26 -15.61
CA ALA A 200 7.13 -6.23 -16.42
C ALA A 200 6.72 -6.28 -17.90
N TYR A 201 5.62 -5.65 -18.31
CA TYR A 201 5.12 -5.71 -19.67
C TYR A 201 5.67 -4.60 -20.58
N THR A 202 5.73 -4.91 -21.86
CA THR A 202 5.82 -3.93 -22.96
C THR A 202 4.42 -3.59 -23.48
N VAL A 203 4.29 -2.53 -24.28
CA VAL A 203 3.01 -2.19 -24.95
C VAL A 203 2.53 -3.35 -25.83
N GLU A 204 3.45 -4.10 -26.45
CA GLU A 204 3.12 -5.25 -27.28
C GLU A 204 2.61 -6.44 -26.44
N ASP A 205 3.15 -6.66 -25.24
CA ASP A 205 2.63 -7.69 -24.33
C ASP A 205 1.22 -7.34 -23.88
N VAL A 206 0.96 -6.07 -23.52
CA VAL A 206 -0.39 -5.60 -23.22
C VAL A 206 -1.34 -5.81 -24.40
N ARG A 207 -0.88 -5.56 -25.64
CA ARG A 207 -1.68 -5.80 -26.85
C ARG A 207 -2.07 -7.27 -27.00
N ARG A 208 -1.15 -8.18 -26.66
CA ARG A 208 -1.39 -9.63 -26.73
C ARG A 208 -2.30 -10.14 -25.64
N VAL A 209 -2.23 -9.61 -24.41
CA VAL A 209 -3.09 -10.06 -23.30
C VAL A 209 -4.47 -9.39 -23.33
N ALA A 210 -4.63 -8.20 -23.89
CA ALA A 210 -5.84 -7.40 -23.85
C ALA A 210 -7.13 -8.16 -24.27
N PRO A 211 -7.16 -8.98 -25.34
CA PRO A 211 -8.34 -9.75 -25.68
C PRO A 211 -8.78 -10.72 -24.57
N GLY A 212 -7.83 -11.47 -23.98
CA GLY A 212 -8.11 -12.40 -22.90
C GLY A 212 -8.50 -11.72 -21.58
N LEU A 213 -7.90 -10.56 -21.27
CA LEU A 213 -8.32 -9.75 -20.09
C LEU A 213 -9.81 -9.39 -20.18
N ARG A 214 -10.28 -8.99 -21.37
CA ARG A 214 -11.71 -8.68 -21.61
C ARG A 214 -12.57 -9.95 -21.54
N GLU A 215 -12.16 -11.01 -22.22
CA GLU A 215 -12.88 -12.30 -22.27
C GLU A 215 -13.12 -12.85 -20.85
N HIS A 216 -12.09 -12.79 -20.00
CA HIS A 216 -12.15 -13.25 -18.62
C HIS A 216 -12.66 -12.21 -17.63
N ARG A 217 -13.19 -11.06 -18.11
CA ARG A 217 -13.78 -9.99 -17.28
C ARG A 217 -12.84 -9.56 -16.15
N VAL A 218 -11.56 -9.28 -16.48
CA VAL A 218 -10.59 -8.76 -15.52
C VAL A 218 -11.00 -7.35 -15.10
N GLY A 219 -11.01 -7.08 -13.78
CA GLY A 219 -11.46 -5.81 -13.22
C GLY A 219 -10.51 -4.65 -13.48
N TRP A 220 -9.19 -4.90 -13.41
CA TRP A 220 -8.15 -3.93 -13.84
C TRP A 220 -6.83 -4.62 -14.19
N LEU A 221 -6.01 -3.91 -14.97
CA LEU A 221 -4.60 -4.22 -15.21
C LEU A 221 -3.74 -3.19 -14.46
N GLU A 222 -3.06 -3.65 -13.38
CA GLU A 222 -2.20 -2.84 -12.52
C GLU A 222 -0.78 -2.83 -13.03
N GLU A 223 -0.17 -1.65 -13.00
CA GLU A 223 1.22 -1.35 -13.35
C GLU A 223 1.81 -2.22 -14.47
N PRO A 224 1.24 -2.20 -15.70
CA PRO A 224 1.88 -2.90 -16.81
C PRO A 224 3.27 -2.32 -17.14
N PHE A 225 3.50 -1.03 -16.87
CA PHE A 225 4.71 -0.30 -17.21
C PHE A 225 5.31 0.42 -16.01
N PRO A 226 6.60 0.83 -16.05
CA PRO A 226 7.18 1.69 -15.04
C PRO A 226 6.38 2.99 -14.82
N PRO A 227 6.36 3.54 -13.58
CA PRO A 227 5.51 4.68 -13.23
C PRO A 227 5.80 5.96 -14.04
N HIS A 228 7.02 6.13 -14.52
CA HIS A 228 7.42 7.29 -15.34
C HIS A 228 7.13 7.14 -16.84
N ASP A 229 6.66 5.97 -17.30
CA ASP A 229 6.36 5.71 -18.72
C ASP A 229 4.92 6.08 -19.10
N HIS A 230 4.54 7.34 -18.88
CA HIS A 230 3.23 7.87 -19.22
C HIS A 230 2.81 7.62 -20.67
N ARG A 231 3.80 7.56 -21.59
CA ARG A 231 3.54 7.33 -23.02
C ARG A 231 2.99 5.92 -23.26
N SER A 232 3.54 4.90 -22.62
CA SER A 232 3.07 3.52 -22.75
C SER A 232 1.68 3.34 -22.11
N TYR A 233 1.41 3.99 -20.96
CA TYR A 233 0.07 4.04 -20.36
C TYR A 233 -0.95 4.66 -21.32
N ALA A 234 -0.65 5.83 -21.90
CA ALA A 234 -1.52 6.50 -22.85
C ALA A 234 -1.78 5.65 -24.11
N ALA A 235 -0.75 4.96 -24.63
CA ALA A 235 -0.89 4.05 -25.77
C ALA A 235 -1.77 2.84 -25.44
N ALA A 236 -1.54 2.18 -24.30
CA ALA A 236 -2.29 1.00 -23.88
C ALA A 236 -3.77 1.33 -23.61
N ALA A 237 -4.07 2.48 -23.03
CA ALA A 237 -5.44 2.93 -22.75
C ALA A 237 -6.35 2.96 -23.99
N GLN A 238 -5.76 3.10 -25.19
CA GLN A 238 -6.52 3.16 -26.45
C GLN A 238 -7.08 1.78 -26.89
N PHE A 239 -6.53 0.67 -26.40
CA PHE A 239 -6.90 -0.65 -26.90
C PHE A 239 -7.08 -1.73 -25.82
N VAL A 240 -6.61 -1.52 -24.58
CA VAL A 240 -6.63 -2.58 -23.56
C VAL A 240 -8.06 -3.04 -23.21
N GLY A 241 -9.01 -2.12 -23.12
CA GLY A 241 -10.42 -2.41 -22.91
C GLY A 241 -10.78 -2.91 -21.50
N VAL A 242 -9.86 -2.83 -20.56
CA VAL A 242 -10.06 -2.95 -19.11
C VAL A 242 -9.43 -1.74 -18.43
N PRO A 243 -9.88 -1.32 -17.23
CA PRO A 243 -9.27 -0.21 -16.52
C PRO A 243 -7.77 -0.44 -16.28
N LEU A 244 -6.94 0.58 -16.52
CA LEU A 244 -5.56 0.59 -16.05
C LEU A 244 -5.53 1.12 -14.62
N ALA A 245 -4.78 0.46 -13.75
CA ALA A 245 -4.56 0.85 -12.36
C ALA A 245 -3.08 1.18 -12.12
N ALA A 246 -2.81 2.22 -11.35
CA ALA A 246 -1.46 2.60 -10.94
C ALA A 246 -1.51 3.56 -9.74
N GLY A 247 -0.39 3.69 -9.04
CA GLY A 247 -0.28 4.65 -7.95
C GLY A 247 0.71 4.27 -6.87
N GLU A 248 0.97 2.99 -6.64
CA GLU A 248 1.86 2.54 -5.58
C GLU A 248 3.30 3.06 -5.70
N ASN A 249 3.72 3.41 -6.91
CA ASN A 249 5.03 3.97 -7.21
C ASN A 249 4.99 5.44 -7.65
N HIS A 250 3.90 6.16 -7.27
CA HIS A 250 3.75 7.60 -7.44
C HIS A 250 3.70 8.30 -6.08
N TYR A 251 4.28 9.49 -6.02
CA TYR A 251 4.54 10.20 -4.78
C TYR A 251 3.87 11.56 -4.79
N THR A 252 3.12 11.87 -3.73
CA THR A 252 2.39 13.10 -3.51
C THR A 252 1.30 13.41 -4.56
N ARG A 253 0.37 14.29 -4.20
CA ARG A 253 -0.69 14.78 -5.12
C ARG A 253 -0.15 15.39 -6.42
N PHE A 254 1.12 15.81 -6.44
CA PHE A 254 1.69 16.45 -7.63
C PHE A 254 1.94 15.44 -8.77
N GLU A 255 2.32 14.20 -8.45
CA GLU A 255 2.39 13.14 -9.45
C GLU A 255 1.01 12.56 -9.77
N PHE A 256 0.15 12.39 -8.76
CA PHE A 256 -1.22 11.92 -8.96
C PHE A 256 -2.07 12.90 -9.79
N HIS A 257 -1.85 14.21 -9.65
CA HIS A 257 -2.48 15.20 -10.50
C HIS A 257 -2.21 14.92 -11.98
N ARG A 258 -0.97 14.58 -12.32
CA ARG A 258 -0.61 14.21 -13.68
C ARG A 258 -1.28 12.92 -14.17
N LEU A 259 -1.34 11.87 -13.32
CA LEU A 259 -2.06 10.63 -13.66
C LEU A 259 -3.53 10.90 -14.00
N VAL A 260 -4.16 11.78 -13.21
CA VAL A 260 -5.56 12.17 -13.42
C VAL A 260 -5.74 12.95 -14.72
N GLU A 261 -4.86 13.93 -15.00
CA GLU A 261 -4.91 14.73 -16.23
C GLU A 261 -4.61 13.91 -17.50
N ASP A 262 -3.64 13.01 -17.47
CA ASP A 262 -3.31 12.11 -18.58
C ASP A 262 -4.48 11.17 -18.94
N GLY A 263 -5.39 10.88 -17.99
CA GLY A 263 -6.64 10.16 -18.21
C GLY A 263 -6.49 8.68 -18.61
N ALA A 264 -5.26 8.15 -18.65
CA ALA A 264 -4.99 6.76 -19.01
C ALA A 264 -5.28 5.81 -17.86
N VAL A 265 -4.97 6.21 -16.61
CA VAL A 265 -5.21 5.43 -15.40
C VAL A 265 -6.62 5.73 -14.89
N ARG A 266 -7.39 4.69 -14.61
CA ARG A 266 -8.79 4.78 -14.18
C ARG A 266 -9.02 4.33 -12.73
N VAL A 267 -8.03 3.69 -12.11
CA VAL A 267 -8.03 3.23 -10.72
C VAL A 267 -6.75 3.75 -10.07
N LEU A 268 -6.88 4.61 -9.07
CA LEU A 268 -5.73 5.18 -8.38
C LEU A 268 -5.39 4.35 -7.13
N GLN A 269 -4.11 4.03 -6.98
CA GLN A 269 -3.61 3.15 -5.93
C GLN A 269 -2.50 3.81 -5.09
N PRO A 270 -2.77 4.98 -4.45
CA PRO A 270 -1.78 5.58 -3.56
C PRO A 270 -1.50 4.66 -2.37
N ASP A 271 -0.26 4.61 -1.92
CA ASP A 271 0.12 3.90 -0.70
C ASP A 271 0.36 4.91 0.44
N LEU A 272 -0.32 4.73 1.58
CA LEU A 272 -0.20 5.64 2.71
C LEU A 272 1.21 5.65 3.33
N SER A 273 1.97 4.58 3.15
CA SER A 273 3.37 4.50 3.60
C SER A 273 4.38 5.08 2.60
N LYS A 274 3.93 5.44 1.38
CA LYS A 274 4.79 5.94 0.30
C LYS A 274 4.47 7.36 -0.14
N SER A 275 3.18 7.68 -0.30
CA SER A 275 2.72 8.87 -1.05
C SER A 275 2.73 10.17 -0.25
N GLY A 276 3.23 10.17 0.99
CA GLY A 276 3.26 11.34 1.87
C GLY A 276 2.30 11.26 3.05
N GLY A 277 1.84 10.06 3.40
CA GLY A 277 1.03 9.77 4.58
C GLY A 277 -0.48 9.92 4.36
N VAL A 278 -1.22 9.82 5.46
CA VAL A 278 -2.68 9.97 5.49
C VAL A 278 -3.11 11.33 4.95
N THR A 279 -2.42 12.40 5.37
CA THR A 279 -2.69 13.78 4.91
C THR A 279 -2.66 13.89 3.39
N GLU A 280 -1.64 13.32 2.76
CA GLU A 280 -1.47 13.48 1.32
C GLU A 280 -2.43 12.57 0.54
N VAL A 281 -2.69 11.35 1.03
CA VAL A 281 -3.64 10.45 0.38
C VAL A 281 -5.07 10.96 0.48
N LEU A 282 -5.46 11.67 1.55
CA LEU A 282 -6.73 12.39 1.59
C LEU A 282 -6.85 13.45 0.49
N ARG A 283 -5.78 14.19 0.22
CA ARG A 283 -5.74 15.18 -0.86
C ARG A 283 -5.85 14.53 -2.24
N ILE A 284 -5.18 13.38 -2.42
CA ILE A 284 -5.25 12.56 -3.64
C ILE A 284 -6.68 12.03 -3.83
N ALA A 285 -7.32 11.52 -2.77
CA ALA A 285 -8.70 11.05 -2.83
C ALA A 285 -9.68 12.17 -3.20
N ALA A 286 -9.52 13.36 -2.61
CA ALA A 286 -10.33 14.53 -2.94
C ALA A 286 -10.14 14.99 -4.41
N LEU A 287 -8.90 14.97 -4.92
CA LEU A 287 -8.60 15.24 -6.32
C LEU A 287 -9.29 14.20 -7.23
N ALA A 288 -9.13 12.91 -6.92
CA ALA A 288 -9.71 11.80 -7.68
C ALA A 288 -11.25 11.86 -7.72
N SER A 289 -11.91 12.24 -6.61
CA SER A 289 -13.36 12.29 -6.51
C SER A 289 -13.96 13.29 -7.49
N ALA A 290 -13.31 14.42 -7.71
CA ALA A 290 -13.74 15.42 -8.69
C ALA A 290 -13.78 14.87 -10.14
N TRP A 291 -13.02 13.82 -10.42
CA TRP A 291 -12.96 13.13 -11.72
C TRP A 291 -13.71 11.79 -11.71
N LYS A 292 -14.43 11.49 -10.62
CA LYS A 292 -15.15 10.22 -10.42
C LYS A 292 -14.23 8.99 -10.51
N LEU A 293 -12.99 9.12 -10.09
CA LEU A 293 -12.02 8.03 -10.05
C LEU A 293 -12.05 7.37 -8.68
N PRO A 294 -12.13 6.03 -8.59
CA PRO A 294 -12.03 5.31 -7.33
C PRO A 294 -10.58 5.30 -6.82
N VAL A 295 -10.44 5.24 -5.49
CA VAL A 295 -9.16 5.06 -4.82
C VAL A 295 -9.15 3.68 -4.15
N ASN A 296 -8.19 2.85 -4.58
CA ASN A 296 -7.94 1.50 -4.07
C ASN A 296 -6.49 1.43 -3.59
N PRO A 297 -6.17 1.92 -2.39
CA PRO A 297 -4.80 2.06 -1.96
C PRO A 297 -4.05 0.72 -1.97
N HIS A 298 -2.83 0.76 -2.48
CA HIS A 298 -1.88 -0.33 -2.27
C HIS A 298 -1.55 -0.45 -0.80
N THR A 299 -1.50 -1.67 -0.28
CA THR A 299 -0.99 -1.95 1.06
C THR A 299 -0.02 -3.11 1.04
N ALA A 300 1.12 -2.93 1.66
CA ALA A 300 2.09 -3.99 1.88
C ALA A 300 2.79 -3.73 3.22
N SER A 301 3.56 -4.70 3.66
CA SER A 301 4.40 -4.66 4.85
C SER A 301 3.64 -4.81 6.16
N THR A 302 3.31 -3.74 6.91
CA THR A 302 2.86 -3.90 8.30
C THR A 302 1.37 -3.68 8.52
N GLY A 303 0.87 -4.21 9.64
CA GLY A 303 -0.49 -3.93 10.11
C GLY A 303 -0.78 -2.45 10.38
N LEU A 304 0.25 -1.58 10.50
CA LEU A 304 0.06 -0.13 10.66
C LEU A 304 -0.50 0.50 9.39
N ASN A 305 0.14 0.24 8.24
CA ASN A 305 -0.35 0.72 6.94
C ASN A 305 -1.71 0.11 6.60
N MET A 306 -1.91 -1.16 6.92
CA MET A 306 -3.20 -1.85 6.74
C MET A 306 -4.31 -1.15 7.54
N ALA A 307 -4.10 -0.89 8.84
CA ALA A 307 -5.06 -0.19 9.68
C ALA A 307 -5.35 1.23 9.17
N ALA A 308 -4.30 2.01 8.86
CA ALA A 308 -4.45 3.36 8.33
C ALA A 308 -5.26 3.38 7.02
N THR A 309 -5.01 2.40 6.13
CA THR A 309 -5.72 2.27 4.85
C THR A 309 -7.20 1.96 5.05
N VAL A 310 -7.56 1.02 5.92
CA VAL A 310 -8.98 0.71 6.20
C VAL A 310 -9.68 1.91 6.82
N HIS A 311 -9.03 2.66 7.72
CA HIS A 311 -9.57 3.90 8.26
C HIS A 311 -9.82 4.96 7.18
N LEU A 312 -8.86 5.15 6.27
CA LEU A 312 -9.01 6.10 5.16
C LEU A 312 -10.19 5.71 4.26
N LEU A 313 -10.27 4.45 3.83
CA LEU A 313 -11.34 3.95 2.99
C LEU A 313 -12.72 4.05 3.65
N ALA A 314 -12.80 3.91 4.98
CA ALA A 314 -14.03 4.13 5.72
C ALA A 314 -14.44 5.62 5.80
N ALA A 315 -13.56 6.56 5.40
CA ALA A 315 -13.79 8.00 5.52
C ALA A 315 -13.98 8.71 4.17
N VAL A 316 -13.40 8.23 3.06
CA VAL A 316 -13.49 8.90 1.76
C VAL A 316 -14.73 8.45 0.98
N GLU A 317 -15.25 9.33 0.11
CA GLU A 317 -16.48 9.09 -0.66
C GLU A 317 -16.26 8.18 -1.89
N ASN A 318 -15.06 8.18 -2.44
CA ASN A 318 -14.67 7.41 -3.63
C ASN A 318 -13.81 6.19 -3.27
N ALA A 319 -14.05 5.62 -2.08
CA ALA A 319 -13.42 4.39 -1.63
C ALA A 319 -13.75 3.22 -2.55
N GLY A 320 -12.71 2.47 -2.93
CA GLY A 320 -12.85 1.17 -3.58
C GLY A 320 -12.45 0.04 -2.64
N TYR A 321 -11.63 -0.89 -3.12
CA TYR A 321 -11.15 -2.03 -2.34
C TYR A 321 -10.01 -1.67 -1.39
N TYR A 322 -9.97 -2.37 -0.26
CA TYR A 322 -8.79 -2.57 0.55
C TYR A 322 -7.97 -3.76 0.02
N GLU A 323 -6.67 -3.60 -0.16
CA GLU A 323 -5.75 -4.70 -0.46
C GLU A 323 -5.40 -5.44 0.83
N ALA A 324 -5.99 -6.63 1.04
CA ALA A 324 -5.61 -7.49 2.16
C ALA A 324 -4.36 -8.30 1.79
N ASP A 325 -3.28 -8.14 2.54
CA ASP A 325 -2.09 -8.99 2.36
C ASP A 325 -2.38 -10.41 2.85
N VAL A 326 -2.45 -11.35 1.92
CA VAL A 326 -2.64 -12.78 2.20
C VAL A 326 -1.34 -13.58 2.04
N SER A 327 -0.20 -12.91 1.99
CA SER A 327 1.11 -13.57 1.92
C SER A 327 1.31 -14.53 3.09
N HIS A 328 1.91 -15.67 2.80
CA HIS A 328 2.33 -16.59 3.86
C HIS A 328 3.45 -15.96 4.70
N ASP A 329 3.43 -16.25 6.01
CA ASP A 329 4.47 -15.90 6.97
C ASP A 329 4.82 -14.38 6.95
N ASN A 330 3.81 -13.51 6.90
CA ASN A 330 4.04 -12.07 7.06
C ASN A 330 4.06 -11.68 8.55
N LEU A 331 5.22 -11.80 9.20
CA LEU A 331 5.39 -11.49 10.62
C LEU A 331 5.05 -10.02 10.95
N PHE A 332 5.20 -9.09 10.00
CA PHE A 332 4.81 -7.69 10.21
C PHE A 332 3.29 -7.49 10.31
N ARG A 333 2.49 -8.39 9.72
CA ARG A 333 1.05 -8.43 9.86
C ARG A 333 0.63 -9.23 11.08
N ASP A 334 1.32 -10.37 11.31
CA ASP A 334 0.85 -11.41 12.22
C ASP A 334 1.38 -11.25 13.66
N GLU A 335 2.59 -10.66 13.84
CA GLU A 335 3.28 -10.58 15.13
C GLU A 335 3.60 -9.14 15.55
N LEU A 336 4.04 -8.27 14.61
CA LEU A 336 4.46 -6.90 14.94
C LEU A 336 3.30 -6.03 15.43
N VAL A 337 2.08 -6.24 14.90
CA VAL A 337 0.93 -5.35 15.13
C VAL A 337 -0.30 -6.14 15.60
N SER A 338 -0.92 -5.65 16.67
CA SER A 338 -2.14 -6.27 17.24
C SER A 338 -3.21 -5.23 17.58
N PRO A 339 -4.54 -5.57 17.54
CA PRO A 339 -5.06 -6.83 17.00
C PRO A 339 -4.94 -6.89 15.47
N PRO A 340 -4.99 -8.08 14.87
CA PRO A 340 -5.02 -8.24 13.42
C PRO A 340 -6.32 -7.66 12.82
N LEU A 341 -6.32 -7.40 11.51
CA LEU A 341 -7.49 -6.95 10.77
C LEU A 341 -8.10 -8.15 9.98
N PRO A 342 -9.03 -8.88 10.56
CA PRO A 342 -9.61 -10.05 9.91
C PRO A 342 -10.58 -9.64 8.80
N THR A 343 -10.54 -10.37 7.68
CA THR A 343 -11.59 -10.31 6.68
C THR A 343 -12.86 -10.98 7.21
N GLN A 344 -14.00 -10.34 7.04
CA GLN A 344 -15.30 -10.89 7.41
C GLN A 344 -15.77 -11.94 6.39
N PRO A 345 -16.72 -12.84 6.74
CA PRO A 345 -17.22 -13.87 5.81
C PRO A 345 -17.85 -13.32 4.52
N ASP A 346 -18.22 -12.05 4.50
CA ASP A 346 -18.77 -11.34 3.31
C ASP A 346 -17.70 -10.69 2.43
N GLY A 347 -16.42 -10.85 2.77
CA GLY A 347 -15.29 -10.29 2.04
C GLY A 347 -14.97 -8.83 2.38
N THR A 348 -15.51 -8.31 3.48
CA THR A 348 -15.21 -6.95 3.95
C THR A 348 -14.27 -6.93 5.14
N VAL A 349 -13.71 -5.75 5.43
CA VAL A 349 -12.91 -5.47 6.62
C VAL A 349 -13.47 -4.25 7.34
N LEU A 350 -13.54 -4.30 8.66
CA LEU A 350 -13.95 -3.16 9.47
C LEU A 350 -12.73 -2.37 9.97
N PRO A 351 -12.81 -1.04 10.02
CA PRO A 351 -11.74 -0.25 10.62
C PRO A 351 -11.64 -0.54 12.13
N PRO A 352 -10.44 -0.57 12.72
CA PRO A 352 -10.25 -0.71 14.16
C PRO A 352 -11.07 0.31 14.95
N SER A 353 -11.57 -0.07 16.11
CA SER A 353 -12.44 0.78 16.94
C SER A 353 -11.70 1.58 18.01
N GLY A 354 -10.42 1.26 18.27
CA GLY A 354 -9.60 1.95 19.25
C GLY A 354 -9.17 3.35 18.81
N PRO A 355 -8.71 4.22 19.72
CA PRO A 355 -8.21 5.55 19.40
C PRO A 355 -7.01 5.51 18.46
N GLY A 356 -6.89 6.51 17.57
CA GLY A 356 -5.83 6.58 16.58
C GLY A 356 -5.99 5.49 15.53
N LEU A 357 -4.92 4.77 15.21
CA LEU A 357 -4.94 3.60 14.33
C LEU A 357 -5.67 2.39 14.96
N GLY A 358 -5.90 2.41 16.28
CA GLY A 358 -6.58 1.35 17.00
C GLY A 358 -5.82 0.03 17.08
N VAL A 359 -4.51 0.07 16.87
CA VAL A 359 -3.59 -1.06 16.93
C VAL A 359 -2.39 -0.73 17.82
N GLN A 360 -1.68 -1.75 18.27
CA GLN A 360 -0.49 -1.65 19.12
C GLN A 360 0.71 -2.29 18.40
N VAL A 361 1.88 -1.72 18.61
CA VAL A 361 3.15 -2.22 18.08
C VAL A 361 3.88 -2.99 19.17
N ASP A 362 4.40 -4.16 18.82
CA ASP A 362 5.30 -4.93 19.67
C ASP A 362 6.73 -4.40 19.51
N GLU A 363 7.23 -3.69 20.53
CA GLU A 363 8.58 -3.13 20.53
C GLU A 363 9.66 -4.22 20.73
N ASP A 364 9.33 -5.32 21.40
CA ASP A 364 10.25 -6.46 21.54
C ASP A 364 10.46 -7.14 20.18
N PHE A 365 9.40 -7.20 19.35
CA PHE A 365 9.54 -7.66 17.98
C PHE A 365 10.53 -6.80 17.19
N LEU A 366 10.43 -5.46 17.29
CA LEU A 366 11.36 -4.55 16.60
C LEU A 366 12.82 -4.75 17.07
N ALA A 367 13.02 -4.95 18.36
CA ALA A 367 14.35 -5.22 18.92
C ALA A 367 14.93 -6.57 18.44
N ALA A 368 14.07 -7.57 18.25
CA ALA A 368 14.47 -8.92 17.81
C ALA A 368 14.72 -9.02 16.29
N HIS A 369 14.19 -8.08 15.49
CA HIS A 369 14.24 -8.12 14.03
C HIS A 369 14.96 -6.89 13.44
N PRO A 370 16.28 -6.73 13.67
CA PRO A 370 17.05 -5.64 13.08
C PRO A 370 17.08 -5.77 11.55
N VAL A 371 17.44 -4.67 10.87
CA VAL A 371 17.54 -4.65 9.41
C VAL A 371 18.53 -5.71 8.89
N ILE A 372 18.10 -6.43 7.86
CA ILE A 372 18.96 -7.33 7.08
C ILE A 372 19.41 -6.56 5.84
N GLU A 373 20.71 -6.39 5.68
CA GLU A 373 21.29 -5.68 4.53
C GLU A 373 21.14 -6.49 3.22
N GLY A 374 21.18 -5.77 2.09
CA GLY A 374 21.10 -6.36 0.77
C GLY A 374 19.71 -6.30 0.13
N PRO A 375 19.53 -6.88 -1.07
CA PRO A 375 18.28 -6.77 -1.83
C PRO A 375 17.15 -7.59 -1.20
N GLY A 376 15.93 -7.05 -1.19
CA GLY A 376 14.72 -7.77 -0.75
C GLY A 376 14.16 -8.75 -1.78
N PHE A 377 14.52 -8.56 -3.05
CA PHE A 377 14.10 -9.41 -4.18
C PHE A 377 15.30 -9.84 -5.01
N VAL A 378 15.27 -11.07 -5.52
CA VAL A 378 16.24 -11.64 -6.45
C VAL A 378 15.53 -12.11 -7.72
N ARG A 379 16.21 -12.00 -8.89
CA ARG A 379 15.68 -12.44 -10.19
C ARG A 379 15.91 -13.92 -10.43
#